data_9a43567080c960f10fb37fc3786cb548
#
_entry.id   9a43567080c960f10fb37fc3786cb548
#
_cell.length_a   1.000
_cell.length_b   1.000
_cell.length_c   1.000
_cell.angle_alpha   90.00
_cell.angle_beta   90.00
_cell.angle_gamma   90.00
#
_symmetry.space_group_name_H-M   'P 1'
#
loop_
_entity.id
_entity.type
_entity.pdbx_description
1 polymer ?
#
loop_
_entity_poly.entity_id
_entity_poly.type
_entity_poly.pdbx_seq_one_letter_code
_entity_poly.pdbx_strand_id
1 'polypeptide(L)'
;AAPGATVALRADIDALPMPDNSANPWKSQTEMRCHACGHDGHAAWLLGALRYLHEKRASFKGRVVGIFQPAEEIGRGALRVVQSGVFEHWGIQEIYGAHDEPTVAKGQYGLCAGPAQASTDFFYITVKGRGVHAARPHLGVDPITTAGVLIGALQTIVSRKVNPIETAVLSISSVNGGNFHTPNVIPETVTLSGTVRTFNEDVRNQIEAEMARMVERVA
;
A
#
# COMPACT_ATOMS: atom_id res chain seq x y z
N ALA A 1 2.70 36.78 -9.45
CA ALA A 1 3.74 36.40 -8.49
C ALA A 1 5.10 36.86 -8.99
N ALA A 2 6.02 37.26 -8.11
CA ALA A 2 7.39 37.56 -8.50
C ALA A 2 8.05 36.29 -9.09
N PRO A 3 8.98 36.39 -10.03
CA PRO A 3 9.65 35.24 -10.62
C PRO A 3 10.37 34.42 -9.52
N GLY A 4 10.19 33.13 -9.58
CA GLY A 4 10.74 32.17 -8.61
C GLY A 4 10.20 30.76 -8.85
N ALA A 5 10.69 29.78 -8.12
CA ALA A 5 10.24 28.39 -8.24
C ALA A 5 8.77 28.21 -7.89
N THR A 6 8.13 27.23 -8.53
CA THR A 6 6.82 26.73 -8.11
C THR A 6 7.01 25.43 -7.34
N VAL A 7 6.57 25.42 -6.09
CA VAL A 7 6.65 24.27 -5.18
C VAL A 7 5.24 23.82 -4.82
N ALA A 8 4.99 22.53 -4.80
CA ALA A 8 3.75 21.97 -4.29
C ALA A 8 3.91 21.43 -2.86
N LEU A 9 2.86 21.59 -2.07
CA LEU A 9 2.65 20.91 -0.81
C LEU A 9 1.47 19.95 -0.96
N ARG A 10 1.66 18.68 -0.59
CA ARG A 10 0.65 17.63 -0.77
C ARG A 10 0.19 17.07 0.58
N ALA A 11 -1.10 16.87 0.68
CA ALA A 11 -1.70 16.00 1.70
C ALA A 11 -2.68 15.03 1.03
N ASP A 12 -2.73 13.78 1.50
CA ASP A 12 -3.84 12.88 1.26
C ASP A 12 -5.04 13.27 2.12
N ILE A 13 -6.25 12.86 1.71
CA ILE A 13 -7.49 13.28 2.36
C ILE A 13 -8.54 12.16 2.48
N ASP A 14 -8.24 10.95 2.03
CA ASP A 14 -9.19 9.85 2.05
C ASP A 14 -9.23 9.12 3.40
N ALA A 15 -10.35 8.48 3.68
CA ALA A 15 -10.58 7.68 4.88
C ALA A 15 -10.66 6.20 4.53
N LEU A 16 -10.23 5.35 5.46
CA LEU A 16 -10.35 3.90 5.37
C LEU A 16 -11.80 3.42 5.53
N PRO A 17 -12.21 2.35 4.82
CA PRO A 17 -13.55 1.76 4.91
C PRO A 17 -13.68 0.85 6.14
N MET A 18 -13.58 1.44 7.33
CA MET A 18 -13.67 0.75 8.62
C MET A 18 -14.40 1.61 9.65
N PRO A 19 -14.98 1.01 10.71
CA PRO A 19 -15.64 1.80 11.76
C PRO A 19 -14.62 2.59 12.58
N ASP A 20 -14.98 3.81 12.96
CA ASP A 20 -14.25 4.58 13.97
C ASP A 20 -14.75 4.21 15.37
N ASN A 21 -14.00 3.36 16.05
CA ASN A 21 -14.30 2.89 17.41
C ASN A 21 -13.64 3.74 18.49
N SER A 22 -13.08 4.91 18.14
CA SER A 22 -12.46 5.80 19.11
C SER A 22 -13.52 6.40 20.06
N ALA A 23 -13.07 6.75 21.26
CA ALA A 23 -13.89 7.50 22.23
C ALA A 23 -13.78 9.02 22.07
N ASN A 24 -13.13 9.50 21.00
CA ASN A 24 -12.90 10.92 20.79
C ASN A 24 -14.20 11.67 20.47
N PRO A 25 -14.38 12.91 20.98
CA PRO A 25 -15.56 13.73 20.66
C PRO A 25 -15.61 14.15 19.17
N TRP A 26 -14.51 14.03 18.45
CA TRP A 26 -14.40 14.33 17.02
C TRP A 26 -14.33 13.08 16.14
N LYS A 27 -14.70 11.90 16.64
CA LYS A 27 -14.75 10.69 15.83
C LYS A 27 -15.63 10.86 14.60
N SER A 28 -15.41 10.02 13.60
CA SER A 28 -16.19 10.03 12.37
C SER A 28 -17.69 9.96 12.63
N GLN A 29 -18.45 10.81 11.95
CA GLN A 29 -19.92 10.79 11.94
C GLN A 29 -20.47 9.90 10.81
N THR A 30 -19.59 9.37 9.94
CA THR A 30 -19.98 8.54 8.81
C THR A 30 -19.64 7.10 9.13
N GLU A 31 -20.64 6.23 9.06
CA GLU A 31 -20.45 4.79 9.24
C GLU A 31 -19.41 4.23 8.25
N MET A 32 -18.59 3.29 8.70
CA MET A 32 -17.54 2.67 7.88
C MET A 32 -16.60 3.69 7.21
N ARG A 33 -16.27 4.77 7.93
CA ARG A 33 -15.22 5.72 7.52
C ARG A 33 -14.40 6.12 8.75
N CYS A 34 -13.11 5.93 8.67
CA CYS A 34 -12.19 6.27 9.76
C CYS A 34 -10.86 6.79 9.19
N HIS A 35 -10.36 7.89 9.73
CA HIS A 35 -9.01 8.38 9.44
C HIS A 35 -7.96 7.67 10.31
N ALA A 36 -7.91 6.33 10.23
CA ALA A 36 -6.95 5.55 11.01
C ALA A 36 -5.50 5.69 10.52
N CYS A 37 -5.29 6.29 9.34
CA CYS A 37 -3.98 6.61 8.78
C CYS A 37 -3.61 8.10 8.92
N GLY A 38 -4.38 8.91 9.68
CA GLY A 38 -4.05 10.30 10.00
C GLY A 38 -4.24 11.33 8.89
N HIS A 39 -4.90 10.99 7.78
CA HIS A 39 -5.04 11.88 6.63
C HIS A 39 -5.85 13.17 6.94
N ASP A 40 -6.71 13.17 7.93
CA ASP A 40 -7.37 14.38 8.46
C ASP A 40 -6.36 15.35 9.09
N GLY A 41 -5.37 14.82 9.81
CA GLY A 41 -4.23 15.58 10.34
C GLY A 41 -3.37 16.16 9.22
N HIS A 42 -3.07 15.37 8.18
CA HIS A 42 -2.30 15.83 7.02
C HIS A 42 -3.01 16.98 6.29
N ALA A 43 -4.32 16.86 6.06
CA ALA A 43 -5.13 17.91 5.48
C ALA A 43 -5.12 19.19 6.32
N ALA A 44 -5.23 19.05 7.65
CA ALA A 44 -5.17 20.19 8.57
C ALA A 44 -3.80 20.88 8.56
N TRP A 45 -2.69 20.11 8.49
CA TRP A 45 -1.33 20.66 8.37
C TRP A 45 -1.16 21.44 7.07
N LEU A 46 -1.62 20.89 5.95
CA LEU A 46 -1.55 21.55 4.65
C LEU A 46 -2.34 22.87 4.66
N LEU A 47 -3.57 22.87 5.21
CA LEU A 47 -4.37 24.07 5.33
C LEU A 47 -3.67 25.14 6.19
N GLY A 48 -3.09 24.74 7.33
CA GLY A 48 -2.33 25.61 8.20
C GLY A 48 -1.11 26.21 7.52
N ALA A 49 -0.35 25.37 6.79
CA ALA A 49 0.82 25.80 6.03
C ALA A 49 0.45 26.80 4.93
N LEU A 50 -0.59 26.49 4.14
CA LEU A 50 -1.05 27.37 3.07
C LEU A 50 -1.55 28.73 3.61
N ARG A 51 -2.26 28.73 4.74
CA ARG A 51 -2.68 29.96 5.40
C ARG A 51 -1.48 30.79 5.84
N TYR A 52 -0.53 30.19 6.53
CA TYR A 52 0.70 30.85 6.97
C TYR A 52 1.48 31.45 5.79
N LEU A 53 1.69 30.64 4.73
CA LEU A 53 2.40 31.09 3.54
C LEU A 53 1.64 32.19 2.79
N HIS A 54 0.31 32.15 2.77
CA HIS A 54 -0.50 33.23 2.22
C HIS A 54 -0.33 34.54 2.99
N GLU A 55 -0.34 34.49 4.30
CA GLU A 55 -0.08 35.67 5.17
C GLU A 55 1.33 36.22 4.94
N LYS A 56 2.31 35.36 4.68
CA LYS A 56 3.71 35.73 4.42
C LYS A 56 4.06 35.92 2.95
N ARG A 57 3.09 35.93 2.04
CA ARG A 57 3.33 35.95 0.57
C ARG A 57 4.21 37.08 0.06
N ALA A 58 4.33 38.19 0.80
CA ALA A 58 5.20 39.30 0.46
C ALA A 58 6.68 39.05 0.82
N SER A 59 6.99 38.04 1.63
CA SER A 59 8.34 37.77 2.15
C SER A 59 9.13 36.75 1.31
N PHE A 60 8.53 36.16 0.29
CA PHE A 60 9.19 35.20 -0.59
C PHE A 60 8.80 35.42 -2.07
N LYS A 61 9.59 34.83 -2.97
CA LYS A 61 9.35 34.82 -4.41
C LYS A 61 8.88 33.43 -4.85
N GLY A 62 8.17 33.36 -5.98
CA GLY A 62 7.69 32.10 -6.52
C GLY A 62 6.23 31.82 -6.17
N ARG A 63 5.85 30.55 -6.27
CA ARG A 63 4.47 30.10 -6.08
C ARG A 63 4.46 28.85 -5.20
N VAL A 64 3.46 28.76 -4.32
CA VAL A 64 3.15 27.51 -3.59
C VAL A 64 1.78 27.02 -4.04
N VAL A 65 1.69 25.75 -4.42
CA VAL A 65 0.47 25.05 -4.84
C VAL A 65 0.11 24.02 -3.79
N GLY A 66 -1.11 24.06 -3.25
CA GLY A 66 -1.63 23.02 -2.36
C GLY A 66 -2.32 21.93 -3.15
N ILE A 67 -1.96 20.67 -2.91
CA ILE A 67 -2.58 19.49 -3.54
C ILE A 67 -3.23 18.64 -2.45
N PHE A 68 -4.56 18.56 -2.47
CA PHE A 68 -5.35 17.67 -1.63
C PHE A 68 -5.68 16.42 -2.45
N GLN A 69 -4.95 15.34 -2.19
CA GLN A 69 -5.00 14.11 -2.97
C GLN A 69 -6.00 13.11 -2.36
N PRO A 70 -7.05 12.68 -3.09
CA PRO A 70 -7.90 11.56 -2.69
C PRO A 70 -7.27 10.21 -3.04
N ALA A 71 -7.86 9.12 -2.55
CA ALA A 71 -7.59 7.74 -2.98
C ALA A 71 -6.11 7.31 -2.87
N GLU A 72 -5.45 7.71 -1.78
CA GLU A 72 -4.10 7.26 -1.44
C GLU A 72 -4.12 5.78 -1.08
N GLU A 73 -5.04 5.38 -0.19
CA GLU A 73 -5.16 4.04 0.39
C GLU A 73 -5.40 2.92 -0.64
N ILE A 74 -5.86 3.27 -1.82
CA ILE A 74 -6.04 2.33 -2.93
C ILE A 74 -4.98 2.50 -4.04
N GLY A 75 -3.95 3.30 -3.80
CA GLY A 75 -2.81 3.51 -4.71
C GLY A 75 -3.16 4.19 -6.05
N ARG A 76 -4.30 4.89 -6.16
CA ARG A 76 -4.77 5.46 -7.44
C ARG A 76 -4.78 6.99 -7.48
N GLY A 77 -4.76 7.64 -6.32
CA GLY A 77 -4.91 9.09 -6.23
C GLY A 77 -3.74 9.84 -6.84
N ALA A 78 -2.52 9.46 -6.53
CA ALA A 78 -1.30 10.09 -7.05
C ALA A 78 -1.24 10.02 -8.59
N LEU A 79 -1.56 8.86 -9.18
CA LEU A 79 -1.60 8.70 -10.63
C LEU A 79 -2.62 9.65 -11.28
N ARG A 80 -3.80 9.83 -10.67
CA ARG A 80 -4.81 10.77 -11.18
C ARG A 80 -4.35 12.21 -11.08
N VAL A 81 -3.66 12.59 -10.00
CA VAL A 81 -3.07 13.92 -9.85
C VAL A 81 -2.05 14.18 -10.96
N VAL A 82 -1.15 13.22 -11.23
CA VAL A 82 -0.18 13.33 -12.34
C VAL A 82 -0.90 13.43 -13.69
N GLN A 83 -1.85 12.54 -13.97
CA GLN A 83 -2.60 12.53 -15.24
C GLN A 83 -3.50 13.76 -15.46
N SER A 84 -3.82 14.52 -14.40
CA SER A 84 -4.59 15.77 -14.53
C SER A 84 -3.80 16.91 -15.19
N GLY A 85 -2.49 16.74 -15.37
CA GLY A 85 -1.62 17.77 -15.94
C GLY A 85 -1.33 18.93 -14.97
N VAL A 86 -1.61 18.78 -13.67
CA VAL A 86 -1.44 19.85 -12.69
C VAL A 86 0.02 20.31 -12.57
N PHE A 87 0.96 19.39 -12.75
CA PHE A 87 2.40 19.70 -12.67
C PHE A 87 2.84 20.62 -13.80
N GLU A 88 2.45 20.31 -15.01
CA GLU A 88 2.74 21.10 -16.21
C GLU A 88 1.97 22.43 -16.18
N HIS A 89 0.69 22.39 -15.83
CA HIS A 89 -0.17 23.57 -15.78
C HIS A 89 0.36 24.65 -14.83
N TRP A 90 0.85 24.25 -13.67
CA TRP A 90 1.39 25.18 -12.69
C TRP A 90 2.91 25.34 -12.77
N GLY A 91 3.60 24.54 -13.57
CA GLY A 91 5.07 24.50 -13.65
C GLY A 91 5.71 24.10 -12.31
N ILE A 92 5.14 23.06 -11.67
CA ILE A 92 5.62 22.56 -10.38
C ILE A 92 6.96 21.89 -10.58
N GLN A 93 7.98 22.35 -9.85
CA GLN A 93 9.35 21.86 -9.94
C GLN A 93 9.67 20.87 -8.81
N GLU A 94 9.04 21.04 -7.66
CA GLU A 94 9.24 20.21 -6.47
C GLU A 94 7.91 20.00 -5.75
N ILE A 95 7.75 18.84 -5.12
CA ILE A 95 6.57 18.53 -4.30
C ILE A 95 7.03 17.96 -2.95
N TYR A 96 6.40 18.41 -1.88
CA TYR A 96 6.65 17.97 -0.51
C TYR A 96 5.37 17.47 0.13
N GLY A 97 5.48 16.39 0.90
CA GLY A 97 4.44 15.85 1.75
C GLY A 97 5.01 15.49 3.12
N ALA A 98 4.16 15.40 4.10
CA ALA A 98 4.47 14.87 5.42
C ALA A 98 3.42 13.84 5.80
N HIS A 99 3.84 12.80 6.50
CA HIS A 99 2.96 11.77 7.06
C HIS A 99 3.17 11.74 8.57
N ASP A 100 2.11 11.55 9.34
CA ASP A 100 2.22 11.31 10.76
C ASP A 100 2.88 9.94 11.01
N GLU A 101 3.71 9.88 12.04
CA GLU A 101 4.44 8.66 12.39
C GLU A 101 4.36 8.45 13.90
N PRO A 102 3.53 7.51 14.37
CA PRO A 102 3.30 7.29 15.79
C PRO A 102 4.55 6.92 16.59
N THR A 103 5.61 6.42 15.92
CA THR A 103 6.87 6.05 16.56
C THR A 103 7.82 7.22 16.77
N VAL A 104 7.54 8.37 16.14
CA VAL A 104 8.32 9.61 16.30
C VAL A 104 7.76 10.43 17.46
N ALA A 105 8.62 10.85 18.39
CA ALA A 105 8.20 11.61 19.56
C ALA A 105 7.56 12.95 19.16
N LYS A 106 6.54 13.39 19.91
CA LYS A 106 5.86 14.67 19.70
C LYS A 106 6.85 15.84 19.65
N GLY A 107 6.72 16.67 18.63
CA GLY A 107 7.61 17.82 18.40
C GLY A 107 8.87 17.48 17.61
N GLN A 108 9.02 16.24 17.17
CA GLN A 108 10.08 15.81 16.29
C GLN A 108 9.50 15.48 14.91
N TYR A 109 10.38 15.46 13.91
CA TYR A 109 10.12 14.94 12.57
C TYR A 109 11.31 14.15 12.08
N GLY A 110 11.02 13.07 11.33
CA GLY A 110 12.03 12.24 10.71
C GLY A 110 12.25 12.63 9.25
N LEU A 111 13.49 12.62 8.81
CA LEU A 111 13.87 12.75 7.41
C LEU A 111 14.73 11.56 7.04
N CYS A 112 14.51 11.02 5.86
CA CYS A 112 15.34 9.96 5.29
C CYS A 112 15.93 10.45 3.98
N ALA A 113 17.24 10.32 3.83
CA ALA A 113 17.90 10.54 2.55
C ALA A 113 17.65 9.30 1.66
N GLY A 114 17.02 9.47 0.51
CA GLY A 114 16.61 8.39 -0.37
C GLY A 114 15.16 7.93 -0.12
N PRO A 115 14.83 6.68 -0.47
CA PRO A 115 13.48 6.14 -0.30
C PRO A 115 13.06 6.13 1.18
N ALA A 116 12.02 6.87 1.53
CA ALA A 116 11.49 6.96 2.88
C ALA A 116 10.45 5.88 3.18
N GLN A 117 9.71 5.43 2.15
CA GLN A 117 8.71 4.37 2.25
C GLN A 117 8.89 3.36 1.12
N ALA A 118 8.56 2.11 1.42
CA ALA A 118 8.60 1.04 0.45
C ALA A 118 7.46 1.16 -0.58
N SER A 119 7.66 0.56 -1.76
CA SER A 119 6.56 0.31 -2.70
C SER A 119 5.50 -0.58 -2.07
N THR A 120 4.29 -0.50 -2.57
CA THR A 120 3.18 -1.36 -2.18
C THR A 120 2.66 -2.12 -3.39
N ASP A 121 2.81 -3.43 -3.36
CA ASP A 121 2.27 -4.33 -4.37
C ASP A 121 1.37 -5.37 -3.69
N PHE A 122 0.24 -5.67 -4.32
CA PHE A 122 -0.67 -6.73 -3.89
C PHE A 122 -0.66 -7.85 -4.91
N PHE A 123 -0.73 -9.08 -4.41
CA PHE A 123 -0.84 -10.24 -5.28
C PHE A 123 -2.02 -11.13 -4.88
N TYR A 124 -2.55 -11.84 -5.87
CA TYR A 124 -3.63 -12.80 -5.73
C TYR A 124 -3.27 -14.05 -6.50
N ILE A 125 -3.31 -15.21 -5.84
CA ILE A 125 -2.99 -16.51 -6.42
C ILE A 125 -4.20 -17.41 -6.26
N THR A 126 -4.64 -18.03 -7.35
CA THR A 126 -5.70 -19.02 -7.34
C THR A 126 -5.13 -20.38 -7.70
N VAL A 127 -5.13 -21.29 -6.75
CA VAL A 127 -4.75 -22.71 -6.96
C VAL A 127 -6.03 -23.48 -7.30
N LYS A 128 -6.07 -24.00 -8.53
CA LYS A 128 -7.19 -24.81 -9.03
C LYS A 128 -6.87 -26.27 -8.94
N GLY A 129 -7.77 -27.04 -8.37
CA GLY A 129 -7.67 -28.48 -8.27
C GLY A 129 -8.93 -29.19 -8.81
N ARG A 130 -9.18 -30.34 -8.28
CA ARG A 130 -10.42 -31.10 -8.55
C ARG A 130 -10.95 -31.63 -7.24
N GLY A 131 -12.12 -31.12 -6.80
CA GLY A 131 -12.79 -31.50 -5.58
C GLY A 131 -13.13 -32.99 -5.51
N VAL A 132 -13.03 -33.56 -4.31
CA VAL A 132 -13.25 -34.96 -4.08
C VAL A 132 -13.54 -35.24 -2.59
N HIS A 133 -14.15 -36.39 -2.29
CA HIS A 133 -14.28 -36.84 -0.91
C HIS A 133 -12.89 -37.06 -0.29
N ALA A 134 -12.65 -36.49 0.88
CA ALA A 134 -11.33 -36.46 1.52
C ALA A 134 -10.77 -37.85 1.84
N ALA A 135 -11.62 -38.89 2.00
CA ALA A 135 -11.18 -40.26 2.16
C ALA A 135 -10.69 -40.91 0.85
N ARG A 136 -10.84 -40.24 -0.29
CA ARG A 136 -10.41 -40.72 -1.62
C ARG A 136 -9.60 -39.67 -2.38
N PRO A 137 -8.52 -39.12 -1.80
CA PRO A 137 -7.77 -38.01 -2.39
C PRO A 137 -7.16 -38.36 -3.75
N HIS A 138 -6.84 -39.63 -3.99
CA HIS A 138 -6.30 -40.14 -5.25
C HIS A 138 -7.23 -39.98 -6.45
N LEU A 139 -8.53 -39.69 -6.25
CA LEU A 139 -9.49 -39.43 -7.30
C LEU A 139 -9.65 -37.93 -7.62
N GLY A 140 -9.00 -37.05 -6.84
CA GLY A 140 -9.03 -35.60 -6.99
C GLY A 140 -7.68 -34.99 -7.37
N VAL A 141 -7.60 -33.69 -7.28
CA VAL A 141 -6.36 -32.90 -7.25
C VAL A 141 -6.50 -31.93 -6.10
N ASP A 142 -5.69 -32.08 -5.08
CA ASP A 142 -5.84 -31.34 -3.82
C ASP A 142 -5.17 -29.96 -3.86
N PRO A 143 -5.93 -28.85 -3.99
CA PRO A 143 -5.37 -27.52 -4.02
C PRO A 143 -4.94 -27.00 -2.63
N ILE A 144 -5.41 -27.62 -1.53
CA ILE A 144 -5.02 -27.25 -0.17
C ILE A 144 -3.56 -27.66 0.08
N THR A 145 -3.23 -28.91 -0.25
CA THR A 145 -1.86 -29.40 -0.11
C THR A 145 -0.89 -28.61 -0.98
N THR A 146 -1.27 -28.35 -2.24
CA THR A 146 -0.49 -27.51 -3.15
C THR A 146 -0.29 -26.10 -2.62
N ALA A 147 -1.34 -25.45 -2.11
CA ALA A 147 -1.25 -24.14 -1.50
C ALA A 147 -0.32 -24.11 -0.29
N GLY A 148 -0.37 -25.15 0.56
CA GLY A 148 0.53 -25.30 1.71
C GLY A 148 2.01 -25.34 1.30
N VAL A 149 2.36 -26.11 0.26
CA VAL A 149 3.72 -26.16 -0.30
C VAL A 149 4.11 -24.79 -0.87
N LEU A 150 3.21 -24.16 -1.62
CA LEU A 150 3.44 -22.88 -2.25
C LEU A 150 3.69 -21.76 -1.23
N ILE A 151 2.96 -21.72 -0.11
CA ILE A 151 3.17 -20.77 0.97
C ILE A 151 4.62 -20.85 1.48
N GLY A 152 5.10 -22.04 1.79
CA GLY A 152 6.48 -22.24 2.25
C GLY A 152 7.52 -21.86 1.19
N ALA A 153 7.27 -22.26 -0.05
CA ALA A 153 8.17 -21.97 -1.17
C ALA A 153 8.30 -20.46 -1.45
N LEU A 154 7.21 -19.71 -1.46
CA LEU A 154 7.22 -18.26 -1.70
C LEU A 154 8.06 -17.49 -0.67
N GLN A 155 8.09 -17.93 0.60
CA GLN A 155 8.94 -17.30 1.62
C GLN A 155 10.44 -17.43 1.31
N THR A 156 10.83 -18.39 0.49
CA THR A 156 12.24 -18.55 0.10
C THR A 156 12.71 -17.50 -0.90
N ILE A 157 11.81 -16.78 -1.56
CA ILE A 157 12.18 -15.74 -2.52
C ILE A 157 12.98 -14.65 -1.82
N VAL A 158 12.46 -14.04 -0.76
CA VAL A 158 13.19 -12.99 -0.03
C VAL A 158 14.44 -13.57 0.61
N SER A 159 14.36 -14.73 1.26
CA SER A 159 15.49 -15.26 2.02
C SER A 159 16.60 -15.89 1.18
N ARG A 160 16.37 -16.26 -0.10
CA ARG A 160 17.30 -17.01 -0.94
C ARG A 160 17.56 -16.44 -2.33
N LYS A 161 16.77 -15.44 -2.75
CA LYS A 161 16.87 -14.87 -4.09
C LYS A 161 17.18 -13.38 -4.08
N VAL A 162 16.64 -12.65 -3.12
CA VAL A 162 16.95 -11.23 -2.94
C VAL A 162 18.35 -11.10 -2.30
N ASN A 163 19.13 -10.12 -2.78
CA ASN A 163 20.44 -9.81 -2.18
C ASN A 163 20.25 -9.43 -0.70
N PRO A 164 21.01 -10.01 0.24
CA PRO A 164 20.84 -9.77 1.67
C PRO A 164 20.99 -8.30 2.13
N ILE A 165 21.61 -7.45 1.33
CA ILE A 165 21.73 -6.01 1.61
C ILE A 165 20.49 -5.22 1.17
N GLU A 166 19.62 -5.83 0.36
CA GLU A 166 18.37 -5.23 -0.10
C GLU A 166 17.24 -5.51 0.88
N THR A 167 16.42 -4.49 1.13
CA THR A 167 15.24 -4.64 1.99
C THR A 167 14.04 -5.03 1.16
N ALA A 168 13.43 -6.16 1.49
CA ALA A 168 12.20 -6.63 0.87
C ALA A 168 11.33 -7.39 1.86
N VAL A 169 10.02 -7.30 1.69
CA VAL A 169 9.01 -8.09 2.41
C VAL A 169 8.09 -8.77 1.39
N LEU A 170 7.83 -10.05 1.60
CA LEU A 170 6.77 -10.81 0.93
C LEU A 170 5.94 -11.48 2.02
N SER A 171 4.69 -11.08 2.14
CA SER A 171 3.76 -11.63 3.15
C SER A 171 2.52 -12.18 2.49
N ILE A 172 2.17 -13.42 2.81
CA ILE A 172 0.86 -14.00 2.52
C ILE A 172 -0.02 -13.70 3.72
N SER A 173 -1.07 -12.89 3.50
CA SER A 173 -1.93 -12.39 4.57
C SER A 173 -3.30 -13.05 4.61
N SER A 174 -3.67 -13.78 3.56
CA SER A 174 -4.96 -14.48 3.50
C SER A 174 -4.82 -15.81 2.76
N VAL A 175 -5.50 -16.82 3.30
CA VAL A 175 -5.69 -18.14 2.68
C VAL A 175 -7.17 -18.48 2.82
N ASN A 176 -7.82 -18.77 1.70
CA ASN A 176 -9.24 -19.13 1.69
C ASN A 176 -9.47 -20.34 0.78
N GLY A 177 -10.06 -21.39 1.34
CA GLY A 177 -10.39 -22.61 0.62
C GLY A 177 -11.05 -23.65 1.51
N GLY A 178 -11.94 -24.44 0.91
CA GLY A 178 -12.75 -25.43 1.63
C GLY A 178 -13.83 -24.82 2.51
N ASN A 179 -14.47 -25.68 3.29
CA ASN A 179 -15.47 -25.28 4.25
C ASN A 179 -15.18 -25.99 5.59
N PHE A 180 -15.01 -25.20 6.64
CA PHE A 180 -14.70 -25.71 7.99
C PHE A 180 -15.72 -26.71 8.51
N HIS A 181 -17.00 -26.58 8.14
CA HIS A 181 -18.07 -27.45 8.59
C HIS A 181 -18.25 -28.73 7.75
N THR A 182 -17.48 -28.88 6.66
CA THR A 182 -17.48 -30.08 5.80
C THR A 182 -16.06 -30.62 5.62
N PRO A 183 -15.41 -31.13 6.70
CA PRO A 183 -14.00 -31.53 6.67
C PRO A 183 -13.74 -32.78 5.81
N ASN A 184 -14.79 -33.45 5.36
CA ASN A 184 -14.75 -34.61 4.48
C ASN A 184 -14.73 -34.25 2.99
N VAL A 185 -14.61 -32.95 2.63
CA VAL A 185 -14.59 -32.48 1.24
C VAL A 185 -13.30 -31.72 0.95
N ILE A 186 -12.53 -32.18 -0.01
CA ILE A 186 -11.42 -31.43 -0.62
C ILE A 186 -12.05 -30.45 -1.63
N PRO A 187 -11.78 -29.14 -1.55
CA PRO A 187 -12.35 -28.13 -2.44
C PRO A 187 -11.75 -28.20 -3.85
N GLU A 188 -12.39 -27.51 -4.80
CA GLU A 188 -11.83 -27.32 -6.14
C GLU A 188 -10.83 -26.17 -6.23
N THR A 189 -10.85 -25.25 -5.26
CA THR A 189 -10.06 -24.02 -5.35
C THR A 189 -9.58 -23.58 -3.98
N VAL A 190 -8.34 -23.06 -3.94
CA VAL A 190 -7.79 -22.30 -2.82
C VAL A 190 -7.28 -20.97 -3.36
N THR A 191 -7.57 -19.88 -2.66
CA THR A 191 -7.05 -18.55 -2.98
C THR A 191 -6.10 -18.07 -1.90
N LEU A 192 -4.99 -17.47 -2.32
CA LEU A 192 -4.01 -16.81 -1.49
C LEU A 192 -3.97 -15.34 -1.89
N SER A 193 -3.79 -14.45 -0.93
CA SER A 193 -3.46 -13.05 -1.21
C SER A 193 -2.42 -12.53 -0.24
N GLY A 194 -1.73 -11.48 -0.66
CA GLY A 194 -0.67 -10.90 0.15
C GLY A 194 -0.11 -9.62 -0.44
N THR A 195 0.99 -9.17 0.13
CA THR A 195 1.66 -7.94 -0.25
C THR A 195 3.15 -8.13 -0.39
N VAL A 196 3.74 -7.36 -1.30
CA VAL A 196 5.20 -7.20 -1.46
C VAL A 196 5.56 -5.75 -1.16
N ARG A 197 6.67 -5.54 -0.46
CA ARG A 197 7.26 -4.24 -0.14
C ARG A 197 8.71 -4.24 -0.56
N THR A 198 9.13 -3.23 -1.31
CA THR A 198 10.53 -3.06 -1.73
C THR A 198 10.91 -1.58 -1.79
N PHE A 199 12.20 -1.30 -1.76
CA PHE A 199 12.76 0.04 -1.94
C PHE A 199 13.51 0.18 -3.27
N ASN A 200 13.59 -0.89 -4.06
CA ASN A 200 14.34 -0.97 -5.32
C ASN A 200 13.46 -1.65 -6.37
N GLU A 201 13.34 -1.01 -7.53
CA GLU A 201 12.50 -1.51 -8.63
C GLU A 201 13.01 -2.82 -9.23
N ASP A 202 14.33 -3.00 -9.30
CA ASP A 202 14.91 -4.26 -9.80
C ASP A 202 14.59 -5.43 -8.86
N VAL A 203 14.62 -5.21 -7.54
CA VAL A 203 14.21 -6.20 -6.54
C VAL A 203 12.73 -6.51 -6.64
N ARG A 204 11.90 -5.50 -6.85
CA ARG A 204 10.45 -5.65 -7.09
C ARG A 204 10.17 -6.55 -8.28
N ASN A 205 10.78 -6.24 -9.42
CA ASN A 205 10.64 -7.01 -10.66
C ASN A 205 11.18 -8.43 -10.51
N GLN A 206 12.29 -8.61 -9.80
CA GLN A 206 12.84 -9.93 -9.48
C GLN A 206 11.86 -10.76 -8.66
N ILE A 207 11.25 -10.19 -7.61
CA ILE A 207 10.28 -10.90 -6.76
C ILE A 207 9.06 -11.31 -7.58
N GLU A 208 8.51 -10.42 -8.41
CA GLU A 208 7.38 -10.71 -9.29
C GLU A 208 7.68 -11.90 -10.21
N ALA A 209 8.82 -11.87 -10.90
CA ALA A 209 9.24 -12.94 -11.81
C ALA A 209 9.45 -14.28 -11.08
N GLU A 210 10.08 -14.27 -9.90
CA GLU A 210 10.30 -15.48 -9.09
C GLU A 210 8.98 -16.03 -8.54
N MET A 211 8.04 -15.18 -8.15
CA MET A 211 6.70 -15.60 -7.72
C MET A 211 5.96 -16.30 -8.86
N ALA A 212 5.89 -15.69 -10.04
CA ALA A 212 5.24 -16.28 -11.21
C ALA A 212 5.84 -17.65 -11.55
N ARG A 213 7.18 -17.74 -11.63
CA ARG A 213 7.89 -18.98 -11.91
C ARG A 213 7.62 -20.06 -10.86
N MET A 214 7.54 -19.69 -9.57
CA MET A 214 7.33 -20.63 -8.48
C MET A 214 5.89 -21.15 -8.46
N VAL A 215 4.92 -20.29 -8.71
CA VAL A 215 3.51 -20.68 -8.83
C VAL A 215 3.32 -21.69 -9.95
N GLU A 216 3.89 -21.44 -11.15
CA GLU A 216 3.78 -22.33 -12.28
C GLU A 216 4.46 -23.71 -12.10
N ARG A 217 5.48 -23.78 -11.24
CA ARG A 217 6.25 -25.02 -11.04
C ARG A 217 5.81 -25.86 -9.85
N VAL A 218 5.11 -25.27 -8.90
CA VAL A 218 4.59 -25.96 -7.70
C VAL A 218 3.16 -26.43 -7.92
N ALA A 219 2.36 -25.68 -8.68
CA ALA A 219 1.00 -26.04 -9.05
C ALA A 219 0.99 -26.86 -10.32
#